data_6f5a632aca201e3c8c0dce985ea39f1e
#
_entry.id   6f5a632aca201e3c8c0dce985ea39f1e
#
_cell.length_a   1.000
_cell.length_b   1.000
_cell.length_c   1.000
_cell.angle_alpha   90.00
_cell.angle_beta   90.00
_cell.angle_gamma   90.00
#
_symmetry.space_group_name_H-M   'P 1'
#
loop_
_entity.id
_entity.type
_entity.pdbx_description
1 polymer ?
#
loop_
_entity_poly.entity_id
_entity_poly.type
_entity_poly.pdbx_seq_one_letter_code
_entity_poly.pdbx_strand_id
1 'polypeptide(L)'
;MITTILWDVDGTLLDFLAAEKAAIRTLFAEFGFGECTDEAIARYSKINRRYWEKLENGELTKPEVLVGRFREFFETEGLDVTAAPAFNERYQVCLGDTIVFRDDSYEIVKSLRGRVKQYVVSNGTVLAQTKKLRLSGLGELMDGIFLSEELGAEKPNAAFFDQVFEAIEETDRKKILIVGDSLTSDIRGGNLAQIVTCWYNPNGQKADSTYRIDAQIQDLQEVIPLLSQSWQRTEADRKREPEG
;
A
#
# COMPACT_ATOMS: atom_id res chain seq x y z
N MET A 1 -15.27 -18.72 -5.18
CA MET A 1 -15.02 -17.79 -6.30
C MET A 1 -15.01 -16.37 -5.76
N ILE A 2 -13.98 -15.59 -6.07
CA ILE A 2 -13.84 -14.19 -5.67
C ILE A 2 -14.79 -13.32 -6.51
N THR A 3 -15.48 -12.40 -5.85
CA THR A 3 -16.38 -11.41 -6.47
C THR A 3 -15.91 -9.98 -6.25
N THR A 4 -15.02 -9.77 -5.26
CA THR A 4 -14.53 -8.45 -4.86
C THR A 4 -13.03 -8.47 -4.64
N ILE A 5 -12.31 -7.49 -5.19
CA ILE A 5 -10.89 -7.28 -4.96
C ILE A 5 -10.67 -5.94 -4.27
N LEU A 6 -9.87 -5.96 -3.21
CA LEU A 6 -9.30 -4.79 -2.55
C LEU A 6 -7.85 -4.66 -2.99
N TRP A 7 -7.55 -3.63 -3.77
CA TRP A 7 -6.21 -3.37 -4.29
C TRP A 7 -5.46 -2.38 -3.41
N ASP A 8 -4.29 -2.74 -2.96
CA ASP A 8 -3.30 -1.76 -2.56
C ASP A 8 -2.73 -1.04 -3.80
N VAL A 9 -2.16 0.16 -3.62
CA VAL A 9 -1.66 1.00 -4.72
C VAL A 9 -0.14 1.03 -4.77
N ASP A 10 0.48 1.47 -3.66
CA ASP A 10 1.89 1.84 -3.61
C ASP A 10 2.79 0.61 -3.37
N GLY A 11 3.50 0.16 -4.39
CA GLY A 11 4.26 -1.08 -4.37
C GLY A 11 3.51 -2.25 -4.99
N THR A 12 2.20 -2.10 -5.21
CA THR A 12 1.31 -3.11 -5.80
C THR A 12 0.90 -2.75 -7.22
N LEU A 13 0.00 -1.79 -7.42
CA LEU A 13 -0.43 -1.36 -8.76
C LEU A 13 0.56 -0.37 -9.39
N LEU A 14 1.19 0.48 -8.57
CA LEU A 14 2.15 1.48 -9.00
C LEU A 14 3.51 1.26 -8.33
N ASP A 15 4.59 1.56 -9.07
CA ASP A 15 5.95 1.50 -8.54
C ASP A 15 6.22 2.70 -7.62
N PHE A 16 6.00 2.47 -6.32
CA PHE A 16 6.25 3.47 -5.29
C PHE A 16 7.71 3.92 -5.26
N LEU A 17 8.68 3.01 -5.40
CA LEU A 17 10.09 3.36 -5.32
C LEU A 17 10.54 4.27 -6.47
N ALA A 18 9.97 4.08 -7.66
CA ALA A 18 10.21 4.98 -8.79
C ALA A 18 9.68 6.40 -8.51
N ALA A 19 8.46 6.50 -7.97
CA ALA A 19 7.86 7.78 -7.59
C ALA A 19 8.61 8.46 -6.43
N GLU A 20 8.98 7.69 -5.41
CA GLU A 20 9.80 8.14 -4.28
C GLU A 20 11.13 8.72 -4.74
N LYS A 21 11.86 7.98 -5.57
CA LYS A 21 13.15 8.40 -6.13
C LYS A 21 13.04 9.70 -6.91
N ALA A 22 12.03 9.81 -7.77
CA ALA A 22 11.80 11.02 -8.57
C ALA A 22 11.46 12.23 -7.66
N ALA A 23 10.57 12.03 -6.67
CA ALA A 23 10.18 13.08 -5.73
C ALA A 23 11.36 13.60 -4.91
N ILE A 24 12.18 12.71 -4.32
CA ILE A 24 13.35 13.08 -3.53
C ILE A 24 14.35 13.88 -4.37
N ARG A 25 14.66 13.44 -5.60
CA ARG A 25 15.57 14.16 -6.48
C ARG A 25 15.07 15.55 -6.84
N THR A 26 13.80 15.67 -7.18
CA THR A 26 13.16 16.96 -7.48
C THR A 26 13.28 17.90 -6.28
N LEU A 27 13.01 17.41 -5.09
CA LEU A 27 13.02 18.22 -3.87
C LEU A 27 14.44 18.58 -3.40
N PHE A 28 15.43 17.74 -3.59
CA PHE A 28 16.82 18.11 -3.34
C PHE A 28 17.23 19.32 -4.15
N ALA A 29 16.85 19.36 -5.43
CA ALA A 29 17.09 20.53 -6.27
C ALA A 29 16.28 21.75 -5.82
N GLU A 30 14.98 21.58 -5.48
CA GLU A 30 14.09 22.65 -5.03
C GLU A 30 14.56 23.29 -3.72
N PHE A 31 15.05 22.47 -2.77
CA PHE A 31 15.52 22.94 -1.46
C PHE A 31 17.01 23.31 -1.43
N GLY A 32 17.72 23.15 -2.55
CA GLY A 32 19.13 23.49 -2.62
C GLY A 32 20.05 22.58 -1.79
N PHE A 33 19.67 21.32 -1.59
CA PHE A 33 20.41 20.35 -0.77
C PHE A 33 21.61 19.72 -1.49
N GLY A 34 21.88 20.14 -2.71
CA GLY A 34 23.00 19.62 -3.51
C GLY A 34 22.62 18.34 -4.27
N GLU A 35 23.63 17.50 -4.53
CA GLU A 35 23.43 16.27 -5.29
C GLU A 35 22.68 15.21 -4.47
N CYS A 36 21.63 14.65 -5.09
CA CYS A 36 20.89 13.53 -4.52
C CYS A 36 21.40 12.21 -5.10
N THR A 37 22.30 11.54 -4.38
CA THR A 37 22.89 10.28 -4.85
C THR A 37 21.92 9.10 -4.71
N ASP A 38 22.15 8.01 -5.46
CA ASP A 38 21.34 6.79 -5.31
C ASP A 38 21.49 6.14 -3.93
N GLU A 39 22.65 6.30 -3.28
CA GLU A 39 22.90 5.83 -1.93
C GLU A 39 22.07 6.62 -0.90
N ALA A 40 21.96 7.94 -1.05
CA ALA A 40 21.11 8.77 -0.19
C ALA A 40 19.63 8.36 -0.33
N ILE A 41 19.17 8.15 -1.56
CA ILE A 41 17.80 7.63 -1.82
C ILE A 41 17.60 6.26 -1.16
N ALA A 42 18.54 5.34 -1.30
CA ALA A 42 18.45 4.02 -0.68
C ALA A 42 18.40 4.08 0.86
N ARG A 43 19.13 5.02 1.48
CA ARG A 43 19.03 5.28 2.93
C ARG A 43 17.65 5.81 3.30
N TYR A 44 17.15 6.80 2.55
CA TYR A 44 15.80 7.31 2.79
C TYR A 44 14.75 6.21 2.65
N SER A 45 14.78 5.40 1.60
CA SER A 45 13.80 4.32 1.40
C SER A 45 13.76 3.34 2.57
N LYS A 46 14.92 3.03 3.19
CA LYS A 46 14.99 2.18 4.38
C LYS A 46 14.36 2.86 5.61
N ILE A 47 14.65 4.16 5.81
CA ILE A 47 14.04 4.96 6.88
C ILE A 47 12.54 5.02 6.68
N ASN A 48 12.09 5.37 5.47
CA ASN A 48 10.68 5.48 5.10
C ASN A 48 9.92 4.18 5.40
N ARG A 49 10.41 3.05 4.90
CA ARG A 49 9.80 1.74 5.17
C ARG A 49 9.65 1.46 6.67
N ARG A 50 10.69 1.66 7.45
CA ARG A 50 10.66 1.43 8.91
C ARG A 50 9.63 2.32 9.62
N TYR A 51 9.46 3.57 9.19
CA TYR A 51 8.45 4.46 9.76
C TYR A 51 7.02 3.99 9.44
N TRP A 52 6.77 3.53 8.22
CA TRP A 52 5.48 2.96 7.86
C TRP A 52 5.19 1.66 8.61
N GLU A 53 6.17 0.76 8.74
CA GLU A 53 6.04 -0.46 9.56
C GLU A 53 5.70 -0.14 11.02
N LYS A 54 6.28 0.91 11.59
CA LYS A 54 5.94 1.39 12.95
C LYS A 54 4.51 1.91 13.06
N LEU A 55 4.01 2.64 12.06
CA LEU A 55 2.60 3.04 12.00
C LEU A 55 1.68 1.82 11.98
N GLU A 56 1.95 0.89 11.09
CA GLU A 56 1.17 -0.34 10.90
C GLU A 56 1.18 -1.24 12.16
N ASN A 57 2.22 -1.15 12.97
CA ASN A 57 2.33 -1.79 14.28
C ASN A 57 1.71 -0.97 15.43
N GLY A 58 1.21 0.23 15.16
CA GLY A 58 0.63 1.11 16.19
C GLY A 58 1.64 1.80 17.10
N GLU A 59 2.91 1.80 16.71
CA GLU A 59 4.00 2.45 17.48
C GLU A 59 4.10 3.97 17.21
N LEU A 60 3.65 4.41 16.04
CA LEU A 60 3.64 5.81 15.61
C LEU A 60 2.29 6.20 15.03
N THR A 61 1.97 7.47 15.14
CA THR A 61 0.86 8.10 14.42
C THR A 61 1.28 8.54 13.02
N LYS A 62 0.33 8.70 12.10
CA LYS A 62 0.62 9.15 10.74
C LYS A 62 1.35 10.50 10.67
N PRO A 63 0.99 11.55 11.44
CA PRO A 63 1.77 12.79 11.49
C PRO A 63 3.23 12.59 11.91
N GLU A 64 3.49 11.69 12.88
CA GLU A 64 4.86 11.36 13.30
C GLU A 64 5.64 10.67 12.18
N VAL A 65 5.02 9.77 11.43
CA VAL A 65 5.63 9.14 10.26
C VAL A 65 5.98 10.16 9.19
N LEU A 66 5.02 11.01 8.84
CA LEU A 66 5.15 11.93 7.69
C LEU A 66 6.32 12.89 7.83
N VAL A 67 6.56 13.42 9.02
CA VAL A 67 7.64 14.38 9.28
C VAL A 67 8.88 13.69 9.87
N GLY A 68 8.68 12.73 10.77
CA GLY A 68 9.78 12.07 11.51
C GLY A 68 10.79 11.38 10.59
N ARG A 69 10.31 10.70 9.53
CA ARG A 69 11.19 10.06 8.54
C ARG A 69 12.13 11.04 7.84
N PHE A 70 11.67 12.26 7.55
CA PHE A 70 12.51 13.30 6.94
C PHE A 70 13.47 13.93 7.95
N ARG A 71 13.06 14.12 9.21
CA ARG A 71 13.99 14.57 10.25
C ARG A 71 15.16 13.61 10.41
N GLU A 72 14.87 12.32 10.54
CA GLU A 72 15.93 11.31 10.67
C GLU A 72 16.81 11.25 9.41
N PHE A 73 16.21 11.32 8.23
CA PHE A 73 16.95 11.34 6.98
C PHE A 73 17.88 12.57 6.90
N PHE A 74 17.40 13.75 7.26
CA PHE A 74 18.18 14.97 7.22
C PHE A 74 19.33 14.97 8.27
N GLU A 75 19.07 14.44 9.47
CA GLU A 75 20.13 14.22 10.47
C GLU A 75 21.21 13.28 9.89
N THR A 76 20.82 12.20 9.22
CA THR A 76 21.74 11.23 8.62
C THR A 76 22.59 11.82 7.50
N GLU A 77 22.01 12.72 6.69
CA GLU A 77 22.70 13.37 5.57
C GLU A 77 23.37 14.70 5.96
N GLY A 78 23.28 15.15 7.21
CA GLY A 78 23.82 16.43 7.64
C GLY A 78 23.10 17.65 7.07
N LEU A 79 21.81 17.51 6.73
CA LEU A 79 20.94 18.56 6.20
C LEU A 79 20.20 19.31 7.31
N ASP A 80 19.61 20.46 6.99
CA ASP A 80 18.82 21.23 7.94
C ASP A 80 17.50 20.51 8.27
N VAL A 81 17.41 19.96 9.49
CA VAL A 81 16.24 19.24 10.00
C VAL A 81 14.99 20.11 10.13
N THR A 82 15.15 21.45 10.22
CA THR A 82 14.02 22.36 10.31
C THR A 82 13.21 22.43 9.02
N ALA A 83 13.80 22.04 7.89
CA ALA A 83 13.13 21.95 6.59
C ALA A 83 12.19 20.74 6.47
N ALA A 84 12.25 19.73 7.35
CA ALA A 84 11.51 18.48 7.21
C ALA A 84 9.99 18.64 7.05
N PRO A 85 9.28 19.53 7.78
CA PRO A 85 7.84 19.73 7.57
C PRO A 85 7.52 20.26 6.16
N ALA A 86 8.18 21.32 5.71
CA ALA A 86 7.98 21.90 4.39
C ALA A 86 8.38 20.91 3.27
N PHE A 87 9.46 20.16 3.47
CA PHE A 87 9.86 19.11 2.55
C PHE A 87 8.81 18.00 2.42
N ASN A 88 8.20 17.57 3.54
CA ASN A 88 7.13 16.59 3.51
C ASN A 88 5.90 17.11 2.75
N GLU A 89 5.46 18.34 2.96
CA GLU A 89 4.33 18.92 2.22
C GLU A 89 4.56 18.87 0.71
N ARG A 90 5.75 19.29 0.29
CA ARG A 90 6.14 19.24 -1.13
C ARG A 90 6.27 17.80 -1.65
N TYR A 91 6.79 16.90 -0.80
CA TYR A 91 6.94 15.50 -1.14
C TYR A 91 5.60 14.81 -1.45
N GLN A 92 4.54 15.07 -0.66
CA GLN A 92 3.21 14.53 -0.94
C GLN A 92 2.68 14.97 -2.32
N VAL A 93 2.99 16.20 -2.73
CA VAL A 93 2.64 16.70 -4.08
C VAL A 93 3.45 15.98 -5.15
N CYS A 94 4.77 15.89 -4.98
CA CYS A 94 5.68 15.31 -5.96
C CYS A 94 5.48 13.79 -6.14
N LEU A 95 5.11 13.07 -5.07
CA LEU A 95 4.79 11.63 -5.16
C LEU A 95 3.70 11.32 -6.19
N GLY A 96 2.76 12.24 -6.37
CA GLY A 96 1.68 12.07 -7.35
C GLY A 96 2.08 12.38 -8.79
N ASP A 97 3.28 12.92 -9.04
CA ASP A 97 3.69 13.34 -10.39
C ASP A 97 4.28 12.22 -11.24
N THR A 98 4.84 11.20 -10.60
CA THR A 98 5.48 10.07 -11.30
C THR A 98 4.58 8.84 -11.25
N ILE A 99 4.09 8.43 -12.42
CA ILE A 99 3.27 7.24 -12.58
C ILE A 99 4.08 6.19 -13.34
N VAL A 100 4.40 5.11 -12.65
CA VAL A 100 5.02 3.92 -13.22
C VAL A 100 4.17 2.72 -12.79
N PHE A 101 3.59 2.02 -13.75
CA PHE A 101 2.80 0.83 -13.45
C PHE A 101 3.71 -0.34 -13.07
N ARG A 102 3.25 -1.15 -12.11
CA ARG A 102 3.80 -2.47 -11.86
C ARG A 102 3.19 -3.45 -12.84
N ASP A 103 4.03 -4.29 -13.42
CA ASP A 103 3.61 -5.23 -14.44
C ASP A 103 2.67 -4.52 -15.45
N ASP A 104 1.65 -5.16 -15.92
CA ASP A 104 0.61 -4.55 -16.74
C ASP A 104 -0.64 -4.18 -15.90
N SER A 105 -0.44 -3.63 -14.68
CA SER A 105 -1.51 -3.41 -13.69
C SER A 105 -2.73 -2.67 -14.22
N TYR A 106 -2.54 -1.64 -15.08
CA TYR A 106 -3.65 -0.92 -15.69
C TYR A 106 -4.53 -1.82 -16.57
N GLU A 107 -3.91 -2.60 -17.47
CA GLU A 107 -4.64 -3.50 -18.36
C GLU A 107 -5.26 -4.69 -17.60
N ILE A 108 -4.62 -5.16 -16.54
CA ILE A 108 -5.16 -6.20 -15.66
C ILE A 108 -6.43 -5.69 -14.97
N VAL A 109 -6.37 -4.55 -14.28
CA VAL A 109 -7.52 -3.93 -13.59
C VAL A 109 -8.64 -3.67 -14.59
N LYS A 110 -8.34 -3.12 -15.75
CA LYS A 110 -9.31 -2.86 -16.82
C LYS A 110 -9.97 -4.13 -17.34
N SER A 111 -9.22 -5.23 -17.48
CA SER A 111 -9.74 -6.53 -17.95
C SER A 111 -10.72 -7.18 -16.96
N LEU A 112 -10.61 -6.82 -15.69
CA LEU A 112 -11.46 -7.33 -14.61
C LEU A 112 -12.74 -6.50 -14.41
N ARG A 113 -12.84 -5.33 -15.04
CA ARG A 113 -14.02 -4.47 -14.93
C ARG A 113 -15.29 -5.21 -15.40
N GLY A 114 -16.32 -5.17 -14.55
CA GLY A 114 -17.58 -5.87 -14.79
C GLY A 114 -17.55 -7.38 -14.57
N ARG A 115 -16.39 -7.96 -14.26
CA ARG A 115 -16.25 -9.37 -13.87
C ARG A 115 -16.23 -9.54 -12.35
N VAL A 116 -15.57 -8.63 -11.65
CA VAL A 116 -15.51 -8.52 -10.21
C VAL A 116 -15.63 -7.05 -9.82
N LYS A 117 -16.04 -6.78 -8.58
CA LYS A 117 -15.96 -5.45 -7.99
C LYS A 117 -14.52 -5.16 -7.57
N GLN A 118 -14.06 -3.94 -7.81
CA GLN A 118 -12.67 -3.54 -7.57
C GLN A 118 -12.60 -2.25 -6.75
N TYR A 119 -11.90 -2.28 -5.63
CA TYR A 119 -11.77 -1.13 -4.75
C TYR A 119 -10.30 -0.88 -4.43
N VAL A 120 -9.94 0.39 -4.31
CA VAL A 120 -8.64 0.80 -3.76
C VAL A 120 -8.73 0.82 -2.23
N VAL A 121 -7.71 0.30 -1.56
CA VAL A 121 -7.50 0.38 -0.11
C VAL A 121 -6.06 0.82 0.16
N SER A 122 -5.84 2.08 0.60
CA SER A 122 -4.49 2.63 0.74
C SER A 122 -4.26 3.39 2.04
N ASN A 123 -3.06 3.20 2.62
CA ASN A 123 -2.55 3.98 3.75
C ASN A 123 -1.90 5.32 3.34
N GLY A 124 -1.77 5.58 2.04
CA GLY A 124 -1.21 6.84 1.53
C GLY A 124 -2.04 8.07 1.91
N THR A 125 -1.45 9.26 1.73
CA THR A 125 -2.18 10.53 1.97
C THR A 125 -3.20 10.78 0.88
N VAL A 126 -4.30 11.44 1.23
CA VAL A 126 -5.35 11.84 0.26
C VAL A 126 -4.73 12.63 -0.89
N LEU A 127 -3.85 13.59 -0.58
CA LEU A 127 -3.20 14.43 -1.58
C LEU A 127 -2.43 13.62 -2.64
N ALA A 128 -1.58 12.68 -2.19
CA ALA A 128 -0.78 11.88 -3.10
C ALA A 128 -1.63 10.85 -3.86
N GLN A 129 -2.53 10.14 -3.17
CA GLN A 129 -3.33 9.07 -3.77
C GLN A 129 -4.35 9.59 -4.78
N THR A 130 -5.07 10.67 -4.48
CA THR A 130 -6.01 11.28 -5.41
C THR A 130 -5.32 11.67 -6.71
N LYS A 131 -4.12 12.26 -6.60
CA LYS A 131 -3.34 12.66 -7.77
C LYS A 131 -2.86 11.45 -8.58
N LYS A 132 -2.30 10.42 -7.92
CA LYS A 132 -1.84 9.19 -8.56
C LYS A 132 -2.97 8.47 -9.29
N LEU A 133 -4.09 8.24 -8.61
CA LEU A 133 -5.25 7.53 -9.18
C LEU A 133 -5.86 8.27 -10.37
N ARG A 134 -5.90 9.60 -10.31
CA ARG A 134 -6.36 10.42 -11.43
C ARG A 134 -5.40 10.36 -12.61
N LEU A 135 -4.09 10.58 -12.40
CA LEU A 135 -3.11 10.65 -13.49
C LEU A 135 -2.84 9.28 -14.12
N SER A 136 -2.93 8.20 -13.34
CA SER A 136 -2.82 6.84 -13.86
C SER A 136 -4.09 6.36 -14.59
N GLY A 137 -5.23 7.02 -14.40
CA GLY A 137 -6.52 6.55 -14.87
C GLY A 137 -7.08 5.36 -14.08
N LEU A 138 -6.36 4.83 -13.09
CA LEU A 138 -6.82 3.71 -12.27
C LEU A 138 -8.09 4.04 -11.50
N GLY A 139 -8.23 5.30 -11.04
CA GLY A 139 -9.40 5.73 -10.29
C GLY A 139 -10.73 5.54 -11.06
N GLU A 140 -10.71 5.69 -12.38
CA GLU A 140 -11.90 5.50 -13.24
C GLU A 140 -12.27 4.03 -13.44
N LEU A 141 -11.36 3.11 -13.11
CA LEU A 141 -11.56 1.67 -13.24
C LEU A 141 -12.09 1.03 -11.96
N MET A 142 -12.06 1.76 -10.84
CA MET A 142 -12.46 1.26 -9.52
C MET A 142 -13.94 1.52 -9.23
N ASP A 143 -14.57 0.62 -8.51
CA ASP A 143 -15.95 0.78 -7.98
C ASP A 143 -15.98 1.70 -6.75
N GLY A 144 -14.84 1.91 -6.07
CA GLY A 144 -14.66 2.84 -4.95
C GLY A 144 -13.21 2.94 -4.49
N ILE A 145 -12.92 3.97 -3.72
CA ILE A 145 -11.58 4.29 -3.22
C ILE A 145 -11.69 4.55 -1.72
N PHE A 146 -10.88 3.85 -0.94
CA PHE A 146 -10.82 3.94 0.51
C PHE A 146 -9.42 4.35 0.94
N LEU A 147 -9.29 5.57 1.43
CA LEU A 147 -8.03 6.14 1.90
C LEU A 147 -8.07 6.25 3.42
N SER A 148 -7.05 5.73 4.09
CA SER A 148 -7.00 5.69 5.55
C SER A 148 -7.15 7.05 6.21
N GLU A 149 -6.67 8.11 5.55
CA GLU A 149 -6.76 9.48 6.05
C GLU A 149 -8.20 10.01 6.07
N GLU A 150 -9.05 9.57 5.12
CA GLU A 150 -10.49 9.90 5.10
C GLU A 150 -11.27 9.04 6.10
N LEU A 151 -10.85 7.78 6.30
CA LEU A 151 -11.50 6.85 7.21
C LEU A 151 -11.08 7.06 8.68
N GLY A 152 -9.98 7.77 8.93
CA GLY A 152 -9.43 7.97 10.28
C GLY A 152 -8.84 6.70 10.91
N ALA A 153 -8.55 5.69 10.10
CA ALA A 153 -7.94 4.43 10.52
C ALA A 153 -7.06 3.87 9.39
N GLU A 154 -5.90 3.31 9.73
CA GLU A 154 -4.96 2.72 8.78
C GLU A 154 -5.08 1.19 8.76
N LYS A 155 -4.78 0.56 7.59
CA LYS A 155 -4.48 -0.87 7.55
C LYS A 155 -3.25 -1.14 8.46
N PRO A 156 -3.24 -2.17 9.27
CA PRO A 156 -4.12 -3.34 9.34
C PRO A 156 -5.29 -3.21 10.34
N ASN A 157 -5.59 -2.02 10.87
CA ASN A 157 -6.61 -1.83 11.89
C ASN A 157 -7.99 -2.34 11.42
N ALA A 158 -8.71 -3.06 12.29
CA ALA A 158 -10.04 -3.56 12.01
C ALA A 158 -11.03 -2.44 11.65
N ALA A 159 -10.92 -1.27 12.30
CA ALA A 159 -11.79 -0.12 12.03
C ALA A 159 -11.68 0.39 10.58
N PHE A 160 -10.53 0.22 9.91
CA PHE A 160 -10.39 0.51 8.49
C PHE A 160 -11.25 -0.44 7.66
N PHE A 161 -11.09 -1.75 7.89
CA PHE A 161 -11.81 -2.77 7.13
C PHE A 161 -13.31 -2.76 7.41
N ASP A 162 -13.74 -2.48 8.64
CA ASP A 162 -15.15 -2.38 8.98
C ASP A 162 -15.83 -1.29 8.14
N GLN A 163 -15.24 -0.11 8.02
CA GLN A 163 -15.76 0.97 7.16
C GLN A 163 -15.77 0.59 5.68
N VAL A 164 -14.73 -0.12 5.18
CA VAL A 164 -14.74 -0.65 3.82
C VAL A 164 -15.91 -1.60 3.63
N PHE A 165 -16.14 -2.52 4.57
CA PHE A 165 -17.20 -3.52 4.46
C PHE A 165 -18.62 -2.94 4.61
N GLU A 166 -18.79 -1.84 5.33
CA GLU A 166 -20.05 -1.12 5.36
C GLU A 166 -20.39 -0.46 4.01
N ALA A 167 -19.35 -0.09 3.24
CA ALA A 167 -19.53 0.61 1.96
C ALA A 167 -19.65 -0.31 0.75
N ILE A 168 -19.11 -1.55 0.82
CA ILE A 168 -19.18 -2.50 -0.27
C ILE A 168 -20.38 -3.44 -0.12
N GLU A 169 -20.90 -3.93 -1.26
CA GLU A 169 -22.12 -4.79 -1.26
C GLU A 169 -21.84 -6.25 -0.85
N GLU A 170 -20.56 -6.71 -0.91
CA GLU A 170 -20.22 -8.11 -0.62
C GLU A 170 -20.08 -8.36 0.88
N THR A 171 -20.92 -9.26 1.40
CA THR A 171 -20.94 -9.62 2.83
C THR A 171 -20.19 -10.92 3.14
N ASP A 172 -19.93 -11.77 2.14
CA ASP A 172 -19.19 -13.02 2.31
C ASP A 172 -17.68 -12.76 2.23
N ARG A 173 -17.02 -12.70 3.38
CA ARG A 173 -15.57 -12.47 3.51
C ARG A 173 -14.71 -13.41 2.65
N LYS A 174 -15.19 -14.61 2.35
CA LYS A 174 -14.48 -15.60 1.51
C LYS A 174 -14.50 -15.26 0.02
N LYS A 175 -15.31 -14.29 -0.37
CA LYS A 175 -15.38 -13.77 -1.74
C LYS A 175 -14.60 -12.47 -1.94
N ILE A 176 -14.00 -11.94 -0.88
CA ILE A 176 -13.18 -10.73 -0.89
C ILE A 176 -11.72 -11.13 -0.87
N LEU A 177 -10.97 -10.64 -1.85
CA LEU A 177 -9.52 -10.81 -1.99
C LEU A 177 -8.83 -9.47 -1.76
N ILE A 178 -7.88 -9.40 -0.83
CA ILE A 178 -6.94 -8.28 -0.79
C ILE A 178 -5.66 -8.66 -1.53
N VAL A 179 -5.18 -7.76 -2.39
CA VAL A 179 -3.91 -7.89 -3.11
C VAL A 179 -3.02 -6.73 -2.70
N GLY A 180 -1.87 -7.03 -2.12
CA GLY A 180 -0.92 -6.01 -1.68
C GLY A 180 0.48 -6.56 -1.44
N ASP A 181 1.48 -5.67 -1.37
CA ASP A 181 2.89 -6.02 -1.20
C ASP A 181 3.34 -6.00 0.28
N SER A 182 2.58 -5.35 1.16
CA SER A 182 2.93 -5.22 2.58
C SER A 182 2.40 -6.37 3.43
N LEU A 183 3.33 -7.08 4.10
CA LEU A 183 2.96 -8.10 5.08
C LEU A 183 2.31 -7.50 6.34
N THR A 184 2.78 -6.33 6.78
CA THR A 184 2.34 -5.68 8.02
C THR A 184 1.02 -4.93 7.87
N SER A 185 0.68 -4.51 6.66
CA SER A 185 -0.52 -3.75 6.32
C SER A 185 -1.58 -4.63 5.64
N ASP A 186 -1.29 -5.11 4.40
CA ASP A 186 -2.28 -5.78 3.57
C ASP A 186 -2.57 -7.21 4.04
N ILE A 187 -1.50 -7.99 4.24
CA ILE A 187 -1.66 -9.40 4.59
C ILE A 187 -2.15 -9.54 6.02
N ARG A 188 -1.52 -8.83 6.97
CA ARG A 188 -1.99 -8.80 8.37
C ARG A 188 -3.43 -8.25 8.45
N GLY A 189 -3.71 -7.16 7.73
CA GLY A 189 -5.05 -6.58 7.70
C GLY A 189 -6.08 -7.55 7.14
N GLY A 190 -5.79 -8.20 6.02
CA GLY A 190 -6.66 -9.24 5.45
C GLY A 190 -6.86 -10.44 6.38
N ASN A 191 -5.82 -10.81 7.15
CA ASN A 191 -5.94 -11.87 8.16
C ASN A 191 -6.91 -11.45 9.29
N LEU A 192 -6.73 -10.25 9.85
CA LEU A 192 -7.60 -9.71 10.91
C LEU A 192 -9.04 -9.52 10.41
N ALA A 193 -9.20 -9.03 9.19
CA ALA A 193 -10.48 -8.85 8.53
C ALA A 193 -11.13 -10.16 8.06
N GLN A 194 -10.42 -11.27 8.17
CA GLN A 194 -10.87 -12.61 7.77
C GLN A 194 -11.23 -12.73 6.28
N ILE A 195 -10.56 -12.01 5.41
CA ILE A 195 -10.69 -12.11 3.95
C ILE A 195 -9.56 -12.95 3.34
N VAL A 196 -9.65 -13.26 2.05
CA VAL A 196 -8.59 -13.97 1.32
C VAL A 196 -7.43 -13.02 1.06
N THR A 197 -6.20 -13.48 1.28
CA THR A 197 -4.99 -12.67 1.14
C THR A 197 -4.13 -13.15 -0.03
N CYS A 198 -3.71 -12.21 -0.86
CA CYS A 198 -2.77 -12.43 -1.94
C CYS A 198 -1.56 -11.49 -1.76
N TRP A 199 -0.42 -12.07 -1.44
CA TRP A 199 0.81 -11.30 -1.30
C TRP A 199 1.49 -11.12 -2.65
N TYR A 200 1.55 -9.88 -3.12
CA TYR A 200 2.34 -9.50 -4.29
C TYR A 200 3.81 -9.37 -3.88
N ASN A 201 4.63 -10.32 -4.30
CA ASN A 201 6.03 -10.48 -3.88
C ASN A 201 6.96 -10.66 -5.08
N PRO A 202 7.14 -9.63 -5.92
CA PRO A 202 7.93 -9.74 -7.17
C PRO A 202 9.40 -10.08 -6.92
N ASN A 203 9.91 -9.78 -5.71
CA ASN A 203 11.30 -10.01 -5.35
C ASN A 203 11.56 -11.37 -4.66
N GLY A 204 10.55 -12.21 -4.47
CA GLY A 204 10.68 -13.51 -3.82
C GLY A 204 11.16 -13.45 -2.37
N GLN A 205 10.75 -12.44 -1.61
CA GLN A 205 11.11 -12.28 -0.20
C GLN A 205 10.51 -13.42 0.62
N LYS A 206 11.15 -13.75 1.75
CA LYS A 206 10.62 -14.72 2.69
C LYS A 206 9.66 -14.04 3.66
N ALA A 207 8.47 -14.59 3.79
CA ALA A 207 7.53 -14.17 4.82
C ALA A 207 7.87 -14.85 6.17
N ASP A 208 7.55 -14.17 7.26
CA ASP A 208 7.47 -14.79 8.58
C ASP A 208 6.26 -15.75 8.61
N SER A 209 6.38 -16.84 9.34
CA SER A 209 5.33 -17.85 9.53
C SER A 209 4.10 -17.32 10.32
N THR A 210 4.18 -16.12 10.88
CA THR A 210 3.08 -15.47 11.59
C THR A 210 1.95 -15.02 10.67
N TYR A 211 2.24 -14.79 9.38
CA TYR A 211 1.25 -14.35 8.40
C TYR A 211 0.58 -15.54 7.70
N ARG A 212 -0.75 -15.53 7.61
CA ARG A 212 -1.47 -16.41 6.70
C ARG A 212 -1.47 -15.76 5.31
N ILE A 213 -0.84 -16.42 4.37
CA ILE A 213 -0.80 -16.02 2.97
C ILE A 213 -1.58 -17.07 2.18
N ASP A 214 -2.79 -16.73 1.71
CA ASP A 214 -3.64 -17.67 0.98
C ASP A 214 -3.12 -17.88 -0.45
N ALA A 215 -2.57 -16.83 -1.07
CA ALA A 215 -1.85 -16.88 -2.33
C ALA A 215 -0.62 -15.94 -2.29
N GLN A 216 0.44 -16.33 -2.99
CA GLN A 216 1.60 -15.47 -3.27
C GLN A 216 1.81 -15.42 -4.77
N ILE A 217 2.04 -14.23 -5.29
CA ILE A 217 2.27 -13.99 -6.72
C ILE A 217 3.52 -13.13 -6.92
N GLN A 218 4.17 -13.27 -8.07
CA GLN A 218 5.31 -12.43 -8.47
C GLN A 218 4.95 -11.46 -9.61
N ASP A 219 3.86 -11.75 -10.32
CA ASP A 219 3.31 -10.94 -11.39
C ASP A 219 1.79 -10.76 -11.14
N LEU A 220 1.28 -9.55 -11.34
CA LEU A 220 -0.14 -9.24 -11.10
C LEU A 220 -1.08 -10.00 -12.04
N GLN A 221 -0.64 -10.48 -13.20
CA GLN A 221 -1.45 -11.34 -14.07
C GLN A 221 -1.86 -12.64 -13.38
N GLU A 222 -1.08 -13.11 -12.43
CA GLU A 222 -1.38 -14.31 -11.64
C GLU A 222 -2.61 -14.17 -10.73
N VAL A 223 -3.13 -12.93 -10.52
CA VAL A 223 -4.40 -12.70 -9.81
C VAL A 223 -5.58 -13.27 -10.60
N ILE A 224 -5.54 -13.24 -11.92
CA ILE A 224 -6.67 -13.64 -12.77
C ILE A 224 -7.14 -15.07 -12.51
N PRO A 225 -6.27 -16.10 -12.51
CA PRO A 225 -6.69 -17.48 -12.20
C PRO A 225 -7.16 -17.67 -10.75
N LEU A 226 -6.74 -16.83 -9.81
CA LEU A 226 -7.16 -16.92 -8.40
C LEU A 226 -8.66 -16.65 -8.24
N LEU A 227 -9.26 -15.84 -9.10
CA LEU A 227 -10.68 -15.45 -9.00
C LEU A 227 -11.64 -16.63 -9.10
N SER A 228 -11.27 -17.66 -9.85
CA SER A 228 -12.12 -18.86 -10.04
C SER A 228 -11.91 -19.92 -8.97
N GLN A 229 -10.91 -19.78 -8.10
CA GLN A 229 -10.61 -20.75 -7.06
C GLN A 229 -11.67 -20.71 -5.93
N SER A 230 -11.89 -21.88 -5.31
CA SER A 230 -12.69 -21.96 -4.08
C SER A 230 -11.77 -21.89 -2.88
N TRP A 231 -11.93 -20.86 -2.07
CA TRP A 231 -11.14 -20.65 -0.86
C TRP A 231 -11.85 -21.28 0.34
N GLN A 232 -11.36 -22.44 0.78
CA GLN A 232 -11.87 -23.11 1.98
C GLN A 232 -10.86 -22.96 3.11
N ARG A 233 -11.30 -22.42 4.25
CA ARG A 233 -10.47 -22.40 5.46
C ARG A 233 -10.39 -23.81 6.04
N THR A 234 -9.16 -24.27 6.27
CA THR A 234 -8.90 -25.53 6.98
C THR A 234 -9.06 -25.30 8.49
N GLU A 235 -9.26 -26.39 9.26
CA GLU A 235 -9.26 -26.30 10.74
C GLU A 235 -7.92 -25.81 11.30
N ALA A 236 -6.82 -26.01 10.58
CA ALA A 236 -5.51 -25.51 10.95
C ALA A 236 -5.43 -23.98 10.88
N ASP A 237 -6.14 -23.36 9.94
CA ASP A 237 -6.19 -21.90 9.77
C ASP A 237 -6.94 -21.22 10.91
N ARG A 238 -7.95 -21.89 11.48
CA ARG A 238 -8.74 -21.39 12.62
C ARG A 238 -7.94 -21.35 13.94
N LYS A 239 -6.91 -22.18 14.08
CA LYS A 239 -6.07 -22.25 15.29
C LYS A 239 -4.93 -21.22 15.30
N ARG A 240 -4.72 -20.49 14.21
CA ARG A 240 -3.70 -19.42 14.10
C ARG A 240 -4.26 -18.01 14.28
N GLU A 241 -5.55 -17.89 14.59
CA GLU A 241 -6.16 -16.59 14.88
C GLU A 241 -5.61 -16.06 16.21
N PRO A 242 -5.09 -14.84 16.27
CA PRO A 242 -4.75 -14.21 17.54
C PRO A 242 -6.05 -14.06 18.34
N GLU A 243 -6.02 -14.52 19.58
CA GLU A 243 -7.09 -14.23 20.53
C GLU A 243 -7.19 -12.70 20.66
N GLY A 244 -8.38 -12.15 20.44
CA GLY A 244 -8.72 -10.73 20.37
C GLY A 244 -8.52 -9.92 21.65
#